data_e44d1bfa8f28f6a5195bb98e99b5157b
#
_entry.id   e44d1bfa8f28f6a5195bb98e99b5157b
#
_cell.length_a   1.000
_cell.length_b   1.000
_cell.length_c   1.000
_cell.angle_alpha   90.00
_cell.angle_beta   90.00
_cell.angle_gamma   90.00
#
_symmetry.space_group_name_H-M   'P 1'
#
loop_
_entity.id
_entity.type
_entity.pdbx_description
1 polymer ?
#
loop_
_entity_poly.entity_id
_entity_poly.type
_entity_poly.pdbx_seq_one_letter_code
_entity_poly.pdbx_strand_id
1 'polypeptide(L)'
;MCFLYHLWVTFVNLVFLTLLPRWLIVAYEQRIPWFRVLAVLLFLWISQIGYSLYSNYYNQIFKPVSDERIYHLIQKEIFLNSLSIPFSRLDEPEYYNDFMKAGKEAKGRITSVMDQIFELILNFAALFILLYVMARIHIGFVLIALLAFFLPLLWKNRLNHLIFHGDMEALKQERKAEYVNRAFFLKQYSREIKISNISKVLLKQFSDAMRNLREIRRKYGFKITLLQMLSFFFHDILCYVLFVLLAVFLLYHQSILLGDFVLAVTS
;
A
#
# COMPACT_ATOMS: atom_id res chain seq x y z
N MET A 1 11.41 16.01 7.02
CA MET A 1 10.13 15.81 7.72
C MET A 1 9.47 14.47 7.37
N CYS A 2 9.42 14.06 6.10
CA CYS A 2 8.87 12.77 5.69
C CYS A 2 9.52 11.57 6.41
N PHE A 3 10.85 11.49 6.42
CA PHE A 3 11.59 10.46 7.13
C PHE A 3 11.28 10.39 8.63
N LEU A 4 11.22 11.53 9.31
CA LEU A 4 10.88 11.60 10.74
C LEU A 4 9.44 11.15 11.02
N TYR A 5 8.52 11.44 10.11
CA TYR A 5 7.14 10.97 10.22
C TYR A 5 7.07 9.43 10.14
N HIS A 6 7.62 8.83 9.10
CA HIS A 6 7.62 7.37 8.94
C HIS A 6 8.39 6.65 10.06
N LEU A 7 9.51 7.21 10.49
CA LEU A 7 10.26 6.68 11.63
C LEU A 7 9.42 6.65 12.90
N TRP A 8 8.70 7.75 13.17
CA TRP A 8 7.82 7.82 14.34
C TRP A 8 6.65 6.84 14.23
N VAL A 9 6.03 6.71 13.07
CA VAL A 9 4.95 5.71 12.82
C VAL A 9 5.45 4.30 13.12
N THR A 10 6.59 3.92 12.57
CA THR A 10 7.18 2.58 12.76
C THR A 10 7.52 2.33 14.23
N PHE A 11 8.13 3.33 14.90
CA PHE A 11 8.47 3.25 16.32
C PHE A 11 7.23 3.09 17.21
N VAL A 12 6.20 3.89 16.98
CA VAL A 12 4.94 3.83 17.75
C VAL A 12 4.28 2.47 17.58
N ASN A 13 4.18 1.96 16.35
CA ASN A 13 3.59 0.65 16.09
C ASN A 13 4.38 -0.47 16.79
N LEU A 14 5.70 -0.46 16.70
CA LEU A 14 6.57 -1.45 17.33
C LEU A 14 6.45 -1.41 18.86
N VAL A 15 6.41 -0.23 19.47
CA VAL A 15 6.29 -0.10 20.93
C VAL A 15 4.90 -0.53 21.41
N PHE A 16 3.83 -0.03 20.78
CA PHE A 16 2.47 -0.29 21.25
C PHE A 16 1.98 -1.72 20.98
N LEU A 17 2.28 -2.25 19.79
CA LEU A 17 1.75 -3.56 19.40
C LEU A 17 2.59 -4.72 19.91
N THR A 18 3.92 -4.53 20.03
CA THR A 18 4.82 -5.65 20.37
C THR A 18 5.46 -5.54 21.74
N LEU A 19 6.05 -4.40 22.09
CA LEU A 19 6.82 -4.28 23.33
C LEU A 19 5.96 -4.04 24.55
N LEU A 20 4.89 -3.27 24.44
CA LEU A 20 4.03 -2.91 25.58
C LEU A 20 3.30 -4.11 26.18
N PRO A 21 2.68 -5.02 25.41
CA PRO A 21 2.03 -6.21 26.00
C PRO A 21 3.02 -7.09 26.75
N ARG A 22 4.21 -7.32 26.19
CA ARG A 22 5.28 -8.05 26.88
C ARG A 22 5.66 -7.37 28.20
N TRP A 23 5.92 -6.07 28.16
CA TRP A 23 6.34 -5.31 29.33
C TRP A 23 5.29 -5.34 30.45
N LEU A 24 4.00 -5.24 30.11
CA LEU A 24 2.91 -5.33 31.10
C LEU A 24 2.89 -6.69 31.81
N ILE A 25 3.12 -7.78 31.09
CA ILE A 25 3.15 -9.11 31.68
C ILE A 25 4.36 -9.27 32.60
N VAL A 26 5.54 -8.86 32.14
CA VAL A 26 6.75 -8.88 32.96
C VAL A 26 6.61 -7.99 34.20
N ALA A 27 5.96 -6.83 34.06
CA ALA A 27 5.67 -5.94 35.18
C ALA A 27 4.76 -6.60 36.22
N TYR A 28 3.77 -7.38 35.77
CA TYR A 28 2.88 -8.15 36.64
C TYR A 28 3.61 -9.30 37.34
N GLU A 29 4.43 -10.07 36.62
CA GLU A 29 5.22 -11.18 37.17
C GLU A 29 6.22 -10.69 38.23
N GLN A 30 6.89 -9.55 37.96
CA GLN A 30 7.87 -8.93 38.86
C GLN A 30 7.21 -8.13 40.00
N ARG A 31 5.88 -8.09 40.08
CA ARG A 31 5.12 -7.32 41.07
C ARG A 31 5.55 -5.85 41.14
N ILE A 32 5.80 -5.24 39.97
CA ILE A 32 6.12 -3.81 39.93
C ILE A 32 4.98 -2.99 40.51
N PRO A 33 5.27 -1.98 41.37
CA PRO A 33 4.20 -1.17 41.99
C PRO A 33 3.34 -0.49 40.92
N TRP A 34 2.05 -0.58 41.09
CA TRP A 34 1.04 -0.15 40.10
C TRP A 34 1.20 1.31 39.62
N PHE A 35 1.68 2.21 40.50
CA PHE A 35 1.90 3.61 40.11
C PHE A 35 3.00 3.79 39.06
N ARG A 36 4.02 2.91 39.02
CA ARG A 36 5.04 2.92 37.97
C ARG A 36 4.45 2.43 36.63
N VAL A 37 3.61 1.41 36.67
CA VAL A 37 2.90 0.92 35.49
C VAL A 37 2.02 2.03 34.92
N LEU A 38 1.26 2.70 35.79
CA LEU A 38 0.41 3.81 35.39
C LEU A 38 1.21 4.99 34.84
N ALA A 39 2.35 5.32 35.43
CA ALA A 39 3.21 6.39 34.90
C ALA A 39 3.73 6.10 33.49
N VAL A 40 4.15 4.85 33.21
CA VAL A 40 4.59 4.44 31.87
C VAL A 40 3.42 4.49 30.88
N LEU A 41 2.25 3.99 31.26
CA LEU A 41 1.07 4.04 30.39
C LEU A 41 0.64 5.48 30.08
N LEU A 42 0.66 6.37 31.07
CA LEU A 42 0.38 7.80 30.86
C LEU A 42 1.41 8.44 29.94
N PHE A 43 2.70 8.16 30.12
CA PHE A 43 3.75 8.66 29.24
C PHE A 43 3.54 8.20 27.80
N LEU A 44 3.24 6.92 27.60
CA LEU A 44 2.96 6.37 26.26
C LEU A 44 1.68 7.00 25.66
N TRP A 45 0.65 7.22 26.47
CA TRP A 45 -0.59 7.84 26.02
C TRP A 45 -0.39 9.30 25.59
N ILE A 46 0.38 10.08 26.36
CA ILE A 46 0.77 11.46 26.01
C ILE A 46 1.60 11.47 24.71
N SER A 47 2.54 10.52 24.58
CA SER A 47 3.30 10.32 23.34
C SER A 47 2.40 10.03 22.13
N GLN A 48 1.35 9.24 22.31
CA GLN A 48 0.36 8.94 21.28
C GLN A 48 -0.47 10.16 20.87
N ILE A 49 -0.82 11.02 21.81
CA ILE A 49 -1.47 12.31 21.51
C ILE A 49 -0.52 13.19 20.68
N GLY A 50 0.73 13.32 21.10
CA GLY A 50 1.76 14.05 20.34
C GLY A 50 1.94 13.52 18.93
N TYR A 51 1.99 12.19 18.78
CA TYR A 51 2.01 11.54 17.48
C TYR A 51 0.79 11.88 16.62
N SER A 52 -0.41 11.79 17.19
CA SER A 52 -1.65 12.10 16.46
C SER A 52 -1.69 13.54 15.95
N LEU A 53 -1.28 14.50 16.77
CA LEU A 53 -1.18 15.90 16.38
C LEU A 53 -0.16 16.12 15.26
N TYR A 54 1.02 15.53 15.40
CA TYR A 54 2.07 15.60 14.37
C TYR A 54 1.64 14.91 13.05
N SER A 55 1.01 13.75 13.14
CA SER A 55 0.50 13.01 11.98
C SER A 55 -0.57 13.80 11.23
N ASN A 56 -1.51 14.42 11.96
CA ASN A 56 -2.51 15.27 11.36
C ASN A 56 -1.90 16.51 10.69
N TYR A 57 -0.96 17.19 11.35
CA TYR A 57 -0.25 18.31 10.76
C TYR A 57 0.51 17.90 9.50
N TYR A 58 1.22 16.77 9.56
CA TYR A 58 1.98 16.25 8.43
C TYR A 58 1.07 15.92 7.23
N ASN A 59 0.00 15.16 7.44
CA ASN A 59 -0.85 14.68 6.37
C ASN A 59 -1.78 15.76 5.80
N GLN A 60 -2.24 16.70 6.63
CA GLN A 60 -3.22 17.71 6.19
C GLN A 60 -2.57 19.00 5.69
N ILE A 61 -1.38 19.34 6.16
CA ILE A 61 -0.74 20.61 5.83
C ILE A 61 0.58 20.39 5.11
N PHE A 62 1.54 19.71 5.75
CA PHE A 62 2.90 19.65 5.23
C PHE A 62 2.99 18.87 3.93
N LYS A 63 2.41 17.67 3.89
CA LYS A 63 2.48 16.79 2.71
C LYS A 63 1.82 17.41 1.48
N PRO A 64 0.56 17.89 1.51
CA PRO A 64 -0.08 18.52 0.36
C PRO A 64 0.69 19.73 -0.18
N VAL A 65 1.20 20.58 0.71
CA VAL A 65 1.98 21.77 0.31
C VAL A 65 3.31 21.35 -0.35
N SER A 66 3.97 20.33 0.19
CA SER A 66 5.22 19.80 -0.38
C SER A 66 4.98 19.15 -1.74
N ASP A 67 3.90 18.38 -1.88
CA ASP A 67 3.51 17.72 -3.12
C ASP A 67 3.20 18.74 -4.23
N GLU A 68 2.49 19.83 -3.91
CA GLU A 68 2.24 20.92 -4.88
C GLU A 68 3.53 21.64 -5.28
N ARG A 69 4.47 21.83 -4.34
CA ARG A 69 5.78 22.43 -4.68
C ARG A 69 6.60 21.54 -5.60
N ILE A 70 6.66 20.24 -5.31
CA ILE A 70 7.37 19.26 -6.14
C ILE A 70 6.72 19.19 -7.52
N TYR A 71 5.39 19.11 -7.57
CA TYR A 71 4.63 19.12 -8.82
C TYR A 71 4.92 20.37 -9.67
N HIS A 72 4.91 21.55 -9.05
CA HIS A 72 5.23 22.80 -9.76
C HIS A 72 6.64 22.78 -10.37
N LEU A 73 7.65 22.30 -9.65
CA LEU A 73 9.02 22.21 -10.16
C LEU A 73 9.12 21.24 -11.35
N ILE A 74 8.49 20.08 -11.25
CA ILE A 74 8.50 19.06 -12.29
C ILE A 74 7.74 19.55 -13.53
N GLN A 75 6.55 20.13 -13.30
CA GLN A 75 5.73 20.63 -14.40
C GLN A 75 6.44 21.75 -15.18
N LYS A 76 7.15 22.63 -14.45
CA LYS A 76 8.00 23.65 -15.07
C LYS A 76 9.08 23.04 -15.95
N GLU A 77 9.73 21.97 -15.48
CA GLU A 77 10.77 21.26 -16.25
C GLU A 77 10.18 20.57 -17.49
N ILE A 78 9.02 19.93 -17.35
CA ILE A 78 8.29 19.32 -18.48
C ILE A 78 7.93 20.39 -19.51
N PHE A 79 7.45 21.55 -19.10
CA PHE A 79 7.11 22.64 -20.01
C PHE A 79 8.35 23.19 -20.72
N LEU A 80 9.44 23.43 -20.01
CA LEU A 80 10.69 23.89 -20.61
C LEU A 80 11.22 22.88 -21.65
N ASN A 81 11.20 21.59 -21.31
CA ASN A 81 11.62 20.56 -22.22
C ASN A 81 10.68 20.42 -23.43
N SER A 82 9.37 20.63 -23.24
CA SER A 82 8.40 20.59 -24.33
C SER A 82 8.64 21.66 -25.41
N LEU A 83 9.17 22.81 -25.02
CA LEU A 83 9.51 23.89 -25.94
C LEU A 83 10.69 23.53 -26.88
N SER A 84 11.53 22.60 -26.47
CA SER A 84 12.68 22.14 -27.26
C SER A 84 12.34 20.98 -28.23
N ILE A 85 11.10 20.46 -28.16
CA ILE A 85 10.69 19.32 -28.98
C ILE A 85 10.30 19.79 -30.38
N PRO A 86 10.86 19.18 -31.47
CA PRO A 86 10.45 19.48 -32.82
C PRO A 86 8.98 19.15 -33.06
N PHE A 87 8.26 19.99 -33.82
CA PHE A 87 6.85 19.78 -34.15
C PHE A 87 6.58 18.42 -34.81
N SER A 88 7.53 17.91 -35.60
CA SER A 88 7.40 16.59 -36.23
C SER A 88 7.24 15.43 -35.25
N ARG A 89 7.79 15.54 -34.05
CA ARG A 89 7.60 14.51 -32.98
C ARG A 89 6.28 14.64 -32.25
N LEU A 90 5.74 15.84 -32.12
CA LEU A 90 4.42 16.06 -31.51
C LEU A 90 3.27 15.54 -32.39
N ASP A 91 3.51 15.42 -33.70
CA ASP A 91 2.54 14.82 -34.64
C ASP A 91 2.54 13.29 -34.60
N GLU A 92 3.51 12.65 -33.94
CA GLU A 92 3.52 11.20 -33.70
C GLU A 92 2.54 10.84 -32.58
N PRO A 93 1.47 10.05 -32.84
CA PRO A 93 0.44 9.76 -31.83
C PRO A 93 0.96 9.03 -30.60
N GLU A 94 1.98 8.19 -30.75
CA GLU A 94 2.59 7.46 -29.63
C GLU A 94 3.35 8.40 -28.70
N TYR A 95 4.19 9.28 -29.30
CA TYR A 95 4.94 10.26 -28.53
C TYR A 95 4.04 11.24 -27.79
N TYR A 96 3.01 11.76 -28.48
CA TYR A 96 2.05 12.67 -27.86
C TYR A 96 1.28 12.02 -26.70
N ASN A 97 0.89 10.75 -26.84
CA ASN A 97 0.23 10.00 -25.79
C ASN A 97 1.14 9.80 -24.55
N ASP A 98 2.42 9.48 -24.77
CA ASP A 98 3.40 9.31 -23.70
C ASP A 98 3.70 10.64 -23.00
N PHE A 99 3.82 11.73 -23.75
CA PHE A 99 3.98 13.08 -23.22
C PHE A 99 2.78 13.49 -22.33
N MET A 100 1.56 13.28 -22.82
CA MET A 100 0.34 13.58 -22.06
C MET A 100 0.20 12.69 -20.81
N LYS A 101 0.62 11.44 -20.91
CA LYS A 101 0.63 10.49 -19.79
C LYS A 101 1.66 10.93 -18.74
N ALA A 102 2.87 11.28 -19.15
CA ALA A 102 3.92 11.78 -18.27
C ALA A 102 3.45 13.03 -17.49
N GLY A 103 2.81 13.99 -18.17
CA GLY A 103 2.27 15.19 -17.53
C GLY A 103 1.18 14.92 -16.50
N LYS A 104 0.26 13.98 -16.80
CA LYS A 104 -0.82 13.60 -15.87
C LYS A 104 -0.32 12.80 -14.66
N GLU A 105 0.61 11.89 -14.88
CA GLU A 105 1.10 10.98 -13.85
C GLU A 105 2.18 11.62 -12.95
N ALA A 106 2.85 12.67 -13.42
CA ALA A 106 3.91 13.36 -12.67
C ALA A 106 3.44 13.85 -11.29
N LYS A 107 2.18 14.29 -11.17
CA LYS A 107 1.63 14.81 -9.90
C LYS A 107 1.62 13.78 -8.76
N GLY A 108 1.30 12.53 -9.04
CA GLY A 108 1.10 11.53 -7.98
C GLY A 108 2.23 10.50 -7.84
N ARG A 109 2.94 10.19 -8.91
CA ARG A 109 3.93 9.10 -8.89
C ARG A 109 5.20 9.43 -8.14
N ILE A 110 5.72 10.64 -8.24
CA ILE A 110 7.02 10.98 -7.66
C ILE A 110 6.92 11.05 -6.13
N THR A 111 5.90 11.71 -5.62
CA THR A 111 5.67 11.78 -4.17
C THR A 111 5.36 10.41 -3.58
N SER A 112 4.54 9.61 -4.28
CA SER A 112 4.23 8.23 -3.90
C SER A 112 5.47 7.33 -3.89
N VAL A 113 6.37 7.46 -4.87
CA VAL A 113 7.62 6.69 -4.92
C VAL A 113 8.55 7.08 -3.77
N MET A 114 8.67 8.38 -3.46
CA MET A 114 9.48 8.85 -2.33
C MET A 114 8.95 8.30 -1.00
N ASP A 115 7.64 8.38 -0.77
CA ASP A 115 7.02 7.82 0.44
C ASP A 115 7.29 6.31 0.56
N GLN A 116 7.09 5.56 -0.54
CA GLN A 116 7.32 4.12 -0.57
C GLN A 116 8.79 3.74 -0.30
N ILE A 117 9.75 4.53 -0.78
CA ILE A 117 11.17 4.28 -0.49
C ILE A 117 11.45 4.47 1.01
N PHE A 118 10.93 5.53 1.64
CA PHE A 118 11.10 5.74 3.07
C PHE A 118 10.42 4.65 3.91
N GLU A 119 9.20 4.28 3.56
CA GLU A 119 8.50 3.16 4.21
C GLU A 119 9.27 1.85 4.07
N LEU A 120 9.82 1.58 2.90
CA LEU A 120 10.59 0.36 2.63
C LEU A 120 11.83 0.30 3.52
N ILE A 121 12.61 1.36 3.61
CA ILE A 121 13.83 1.43 4.44
C ILE A 121 13.47 1.18 5.91
N LEU A 122 12.43 1.83 6.42
CA LEU A 122 12.03 1.73 7.83
C LEU A 122 11.41 0.38 8.16
N ASN A 123 10.61 -0.18 7.25
CA ASN A 123 10.04 -1.52 7.41
C ASN A 123 11.14 -2.60 7.40
N PHE A 124 12.19 -2.44 6.57
CA PHE A 124 13.35 -3.32 6.64
C PHE A 124 14.07 -3.21 7.99
N ALA A 125 14.27 -1.99 8.50
CA ALA A 125 14.89 -1.79 9.81
C ALA A 125 14.05 -2.43 10.93
N ALA A 126 12.72 -2.24 10.92
CA ALA A 126 11.80 -2.86 11.87
C ALA A 126 11.84 -4.40 11.78
N LEU A 127 11.85 -4.95 10.58
CA LEU A 127 11.95 -6.39 10.35
C LEU A 127 13.24 -6.97 10.95
N PHE A 128 14.39 -6.32 10.76
CA PHE A 128 15.64 -6.78 11.37
C PHE A 128 15.60 -6.74 12.90
N ILE A 129 15.00 -5.70 13.48
CA ILE A 129 14.84 -5.58 14.94
C ILE A 129 13.96 -6.73 15.45
N LEU A 130 12.82 -6.99 14.80
CA LEU A 130 11.91 -8.07 15.19
C LEU A 130 12.55 -9.45 15.05
N LEU A 131 13.24 -9.70 13.92
CA LEU A 131 13.97 -10.96 13.73
C LEU A 131 15.05 -11.16 14.81
N TYR A 132 15.78 -10.10 15.18
CA TYR A 132 16.75 -10.16 16.26
C TYR A 132 16.11 -10.51 17.60
N VAL A 133 15.01 -9.84 17.95
CA VAL A 133 14.28 -10.11 19.19
C VAL A 133 13.75 -11.55 19.21
N MET A 134 13.18 -12.02 18.11
CA MET A 134 12.71 -13.40 17.97
C MET A 134 13.82 -14.44 18.05
N ALA A 135 14.96 -14.16 17.44
CA ALA A 135 16.13 -15.05 17.53
C ALA A 135 16.63 -15.22 18.97
N ARG A 136 16.47 -14.20 19.79
CA ARG A 136 16.79 -14.25 21.23
C ARG A 136 15.85 -15.13 22.05
N ILE A 137 14.62 -15.28 21.59
CA ILE A 137 13.61 -16.14 22.23
C ILE A 137 13.84 -17.59 21.76
N HIS A 138 13.69 -17.85 20.46
CA HIS A 138 13.94 -19.16 19.88
C HIS A 138 14.11 -19.06 18.36
N ILE A 139 15.12 -19.74 17.82
CA ILE A 139 15.45 -19.70 16.39
C ILE A 139 14.30 -20.21 15.48
N GLY A 140 13.42 -21.06 16.00
CA GLY A 140 12.24 -21.56 15.28
C GLY A 140 11.30 -20.45 14.82
N PHE A 141 11.15 -19.37 15.58
CA PHE A 141 10.34 -18.22 15.18
C PHE A 141 10.91 -17.51 13.96
N VAL A 142 12.23 -17.37 13.90
CA VAL A 142 12.93 -16.78 12.74
C VAL A 142 12.71 -17.62 11.50
N LEU A 143 12.78 -18.94 11.61
CA LEU A 143 12.54 -19.85 10.47
C LEU A 143 11.11 -19.74 9.93
N ILE A 144 10.12 -19.68 10.81
CA ILE A 144 8.71 -19.50 10.42
C ILE A 144 8.51 -18.12 9.77
N ALA A 145 9.09 -17.06 10.35
CA ALA A 145 9.01 -15.71 9.79
C ALA A 145 9.65 -15.61 8.39
N LEU A 146 10.81 -16.25 8.18
CA LEU A 146 11.43 -16.33 6.86
C LEU A 146 10.56 -17.13 5.87
N LEU A 147 9.98 -18.25 6.30
CA LEU A 147 9.05 -19.01 5.49
C LEU A 147 7.83 -18.18 5.09
N ALA A 148 7.24 -17.45 6.04
CA ALA A 148 6.14 -16.53 5.79
C ALA A 148 6.52 -15.42 4.78
N PHE A 149 7.74 -14.93 4.82
CA PHE A 149 8.22 -13.91 3.87
C PHE A 149 8.43 -14.48 2.46
N PHE A 150 9.07 -15.62 2.32
CA PHE A 150 9.41 -16.18 1.00
C PHE A 150 8.24 -16.85 0.30
N LEU A 151 7.31 -17.45 1.02
CA LEU A 151 6.20 -18.20 0.46
C LEU A 151 5.31 -17.38 -0.51
N PRO A 152 4.87 -16.15 -0.17
CA PRO A 152 4.07 -15.32 -1.07
C PRO A 152 4.81 -14.92 -2.35
N LEU A 153 6.14 -14.82 -2.32
CA LEU A 153 6.93 -14.43 -3.49
C LEU A 153 6.78 -15.42 -4.64
N LEU A 154 6.53 -16.69 -4.34
CA LEU A 154 6.33 -17.75 -5.35
C LEU A 154 5.11 -17.48 -6.25
N TRP A 155 4.06 -16.87 -5.69
CA TRP A 155 2.83 -16.58 -6.43
C TRP A 155 2.74 -15.15 -6.92
N LYS A 156 3.51 -14.22 -6.34
CA LYS A 156 3.44 -12.79 -6.63
C LYS A 156 3.67 -12.48 -8.11
N ASN A 157 4.60 -13.17 -8.75
CA ASN A 157 4.88 -12.97 -10.17
C ASN A 157 3.69 -13.40 -11.05
N ARG A 158 3.06 -14.54 -10.75
CA ARG A 158 1.86 -15.01 -11.46
C ARG A 158 0.68 -14.07 -11.24
N LEU A 159 0.50 -13.60 -10.01
CA LEU A 159 -0.55 -12.64 -9.66
C LEU A 159 -0.38 -11.32 -10.41
N ASN A 160 0.82 -10.74 -10.40
CA ASN A 160 1.14 -9.50 -11.10
C ASN A 160 0.92 -9.63 -12.62
N HIS A 161 1.30 -10.77 -13.19
CA HIS A 161 1.08 -11.04 -14.62
C HIS A 161 -0.41 -11.09 -14.97
N LEU A 162 -1.23 -11.75 -14.14
CA LEU A 162 -2.68 -11.80 -14.33
C LEU A 162 -3.34 -10.43 -14.19
N ILE A 163 -2.93 -9.64 -13.20
CA ILE A 163 -3.41 -8.26 -13.01
C ILE A 163 -3.06 -7.42 -14.24
N PHE A 164 -1.79 -7.44 -14.66
CA PHE A 164 -1.33 -6.69 -15.82
C PHE A 164 -2.09 -7.02 -17.10
N HIS A 165 -2.28 -8.31 -17.41
CA HIS A 165 -3.05 -8.73 -18.58
C HIS A 165 -4.53 -8.35 -18.48
N GLY A 166 -5.13 -8.48 -17.30
CA GLY A 166 -6.51 -8.05 -17.05
C GLY A 166 -6.69 -6.55 -17.27
N ASP A 167 -5.77 -5.74 -16.76
CA ASP A 167 -5.80 -4.29 -16.93
C ASP A 167 -5.57 -3.88 -18.39
N MET A 168 -4.64 -4.51 -19.10
CA MET A 168 -4.39 -4.23 -20.52
C MET A 168 -5.59 -4.58 -21.41
N GLU A 169 -6.29 -5.68 -21.13
CA GLU A 169 -7.51 -6.05 -21.85
C GLU A 169 -8.67 -5.10 -21.52
N ALA A 170 -8.80 -4.70 -20.26
CA ALA A 170 -9.81 -3.75 -19.79
C ALA A 170 -9.60 -2.35 -20.39
N LEU A 171 -8.36 -1.89 -20.53
CA LEU A 171 -7.99 -0.56 -21.00
C LEU A 171 -8.56 -0.24 -22.39
N LYS A 172 -8.67 -1.25 -23.27
CA LYS A 172 -9.30 -1.07 -24.60
C LYS A 172 -10.78 -0.71 -24.49
N GLN A 173 -11.49 -1.30 -23.54
CA GLN A 173 -12.92 -1.04 -23.34
C GLN A 173 -13.14 0.27 -22.56
N GLU A 174 -12.28 0.57 -21.61
CA GLU A 174 -12.28 1.84 -20.87
C GLU A 174 -12.07 3.03 -21.81
N ARG A 175 -11.14 2.94 -22.77
CA ARG A 175 -10.97 3.99 -23.79
C ARG A 175 -12.22 4.21 -24.63
N LYS A 176 -12.94 3.15 -25.02
CA LYS A 176 -14.20 3.28 -25.77
C LYS A 176 -15.27 3.97 -24.92
N ALA A 177 -15.40 3.60 -23.67
CA ALA A 177 -16.36 4.22 -22.75
C ALA A 177 -15.98 5.70 -22.48
N GLU A 178 -14.71 6.00 -22.31
CA GLU A 178 -14.20 7.36 -22.10
C GLU A 178 -14.43 8.25 -23.32
N TYR A 179 -14.27 7.72 -24.53
CA TYR A 179 -14.60 8.45 -25.75
C TYR A 179 -16.06 8.88 -25.77
N VAL A 180 -16.98 7.96 -25.46
CA VAL A 180 -18.41 8.28 -25.39
C VAL A 180 -18.71 9.31 -24.30
N ASN A 181 -18.11 9.16 -23.12
CA ASN A 181 -18.22 10.15 -22.05
C ASN A 181 -17.80 11.53 -22.51
N ARG A 182 -16.63 11.65 -23.14
CA ARG A 182 -16.16 12.95 -23.67
C ARG A 182 -17.15 13.53 -24.68
N ALA A 183 -17.68 12.71 -25.58
CA ALA A 183 -18.64 13.17 -26.57
C ALA A 183 -19.89 13.77 -25.90
N PHE A 184 -20.42 13.16 -24.84
CA PHE A 184 -21.60 13.67 -24.13
C PHE A 184 -21.33 14.90 -23.26
N PHE A 185 -20.15 14.98 -22.61
CA PHE A 185 -19.86 16.05 -21.64
C PHE A 185 -19.20 17.28 -22.26
N LEU A 186 -18.57 17.18 -23.43
CA LEU A 186 -17.94 18.33 -24.07
C LEU A 186 -18.95 19.16 -24.84
N LYS A 187 -19.02 20.44 -24.51
CA LYS A 187 -19.94 21.42 -25.10
C LYS A 187 -19.89 21.45 -26.63
N GLN A 188 -18.71 21.23 -27.22
CA GLN A 188 -18.51 21.25 -28.68
C GLN A 188 -19.29 20.14 -29.42
N TYR A 189 -19.54 19.00 -28.79
CA TYR A 189 -20.27 17.88 -29.39
C TYR A 189 -21.77 17.87 -29.03
N SER A 190 -22.18 18.66 -28.03
CA SER A 190 -23.55 18.64 -27.53
C SER A 190 -24.61 19.02 -28.59
N ARG A 191 -24.25 19.92 -29.50
CA ARG A 191 -25.14 20.35 -30.61
C ARG A 191 -25.32 19.23 -31.64
N GLU A 192 -24.24 18.59 -32.05
CA GLU A 192 -24.25 17.49 -33.02
C GLU A 192 -25.01 16.28 -32.47
N ILE A 193 -24.82 15.94 -31.20
CA ILE A 193 -25.51 14.82 -30.54
C ILE A 193 -27.04 15.08 -30.48
N LYS A 194 -27.46 16.35 -30.29
CA LYS A 194 -28.89 16.70 -30.22
C LYS A 194 -29.56 16.75 -31.62
N ILE A 195 -28.84 17.13 -32.64
CA ILE A 195 -29.36 17.29 -34.02
C ILE A 195 -29.32 15.96 -34.77
N SER A 196 -28.23 15.19 -34.57
CA SER A 196 -28.06 13.89 -35.21
C SER A 196 -28.53 12.77 -34.28
N ASN A 197 -29.19 11.73 -34.85
CA ASN A 197 -29.64 10.58 -34.05
C ASN A 197 -28.50 9.67 -33.53
N ILE A 198 -27.30 10.24 -33.44
CA ILE A 198 -26.05 9.53 -33.07
C ILE A 198 -26.00 9.13 -31.58
N SER A 199 -26.84 9.79 -30.75
CA SER A 199 -26.96 9.51 -29.32
C SER A 199 -27.29 8.04 -29.02
N LYS A 200 -28.16 7.43 -29.80
CA LYS A 200 -28.53 6.00 -29.65
C LYS A 200 -27.35 5.08 -29.96
N VAL A 201 -26.54 5.41 -30.96
CA VAL A 201 -25.34 4.63 -31.33
C VAL A 201 -24.30 4.74 -30.27
N LEU A 202 -24.04 5.96 -29.77
CA LEU A 202 -23.06 6.20 -28.71
C LEU A 202 -23.46 5.50 -27.39
N LEU A 203 -24.72 5.56 -27.01
CA LEU A 203 -25.24 4.85 -25.81
C LEU A 203 -25.10 3.34 -25.96
N LYS A 204 -25.36 2.80 -27.16
CA LYS A 204 -25.14 1.37 -27.42
C LYS A 204 -23.67 1.01 -27.31
N GLN A 205 -22.76 1.79 -27.91
CA GLN A 205 -21.31 1.58 -27.80
C GLN A 205 -20.83 1.62 -26.35
N PHE A 206 -21.34 2.58 -25.56
CA PHE A 206 -21.04 2.66 -24.13
C PHE A 206 -21.53 1.43 -23.36
N SER A 207 -22.78 1.03 -23.60
CA SER A 207 -23.37 -0.15 -22.98
C SER A 207 -22.61 -1.44 -23.31
N ASP A 208 -22.21 -1.62 -24.58
CA ASP A 208 -21.43 -2.77 -25.04
C ASP A 208 -20.01 -2.76 -24.43
N ALA A 209 -19.36 -1.60 -24.40
CA ALA A 209 -18.04 -1.44 -23.76
C ALA A 209 -18.11 -1.78 -22.26
N MET A 210 -19.12 -1.30 -21.55
CA MET A 210 -19.31 -1.58 -20.12
C MET A 210 -19.70 -3.03 -19.84
N ARG A 211 -20.40 -3.69 -20.75
CA ARG A 211 -20.68 -5.14 -20.65
C ARG A 211 -19.39 -5.94 -20.81
N ASN A 212 -18.63 -5.68 -21.87
CA ASN A 212 -17.36 -6.34 -22.11
C ASN A 212 -16.36 -6.12 -20.96
N LEU A 213 -16.31 -4.89 -20.43
CA LEU A 213 -15.47 -4.56 -19.27
C LEU A 213 -15.84 -5.41 -18.05
N ARG A 214 -17.14 -5.58 -17.75
CA ARG A 214 -17.60 -6.43 -16.65
C ARG A 214 -17.21 -7.90 -16.86
N GLU A 215 -17.32 -8.41 -18.07
CA GLU A 215 -16.92 -9.79 -18.40
C GLU A 215 -15.41 -10.00 -18.20
N ILE A 216 -14.58 -9.06 -18.68
CA ILE A 216 -13.12 -9.08 -18.49
C ILE A 216 -12.78 -9.07 -16.98
N ARG A 217 -13.34 -8.11 -16.25
CA ARG A 217 -13.10 -8.00 -14.79
C ARG A 217 -13.58 -9.23 -14.03
N ARG A 218 -14.69 -9.84 -14.44
CA ARG A 218 -15.18 -11.10 -13.82
C ARG A 218 -14.24 -12.26 -14.12
N LYS A 219 -13.79 -12.41 -15.38
CA LYS A 219 -12.88 -13.48 -15.82
C LYS A 219 -11.54 -13.45 -15.10
N TYR A 220 -10.88 -12.27 -15.09
CA TYR A 220 -9.60 -12.09 -14.42
C TYR A 220 -9.75 -11.99 -12.90
N GLY A 221 -10.77 -11.31 -12.41
CA GLY A 221 -11.04 -11.12 -11.00
C GLY A 221 -11.20 -12.45 -10.26
N PHE A 222 -11.92 -13.40 -10.82
CA PHE A 222 -12.05 -14.73 -10.21
C PHE A 222 -10.69 -15.43 -10.04
N LYS A 223 -9.84 -15.41 -11.09
CA LYS A 223 -8.50 -16.03 -11.04
C LYS A 223 -7.58 -15.31 -10.05
N ILE A 224 -7.64 -13.99 -10.03
CA ILE A 224 -6.87 -13.15 -9.09
C ILE A 224 -7.30 -13.43 -7.67
N THR A 225 -8.61 -13.45 -7.40
CA THR A 225 -9.16 -13.74 -6.06
C THR A 225 -8.76 -15.14 -5.58
N LEU A 226 -8.82 -16.14 -6.44
CA LEU A 226 -8.42 -17.52 -6.07
C LEU A 226 -6.94 -17.60 -5.70
N LEU A 227 -6.05 -16.94 -6.47
CA LEU A 227 -4.62 -16.89 -6.15
C LEU A 227 -4.35 -16.07 -4.88
N GLN A 228 -5.08 -14.97 -4.67
CA GLN A 228 -4.97 -14.18 -3.45
C GLN A 228 -5.45 -14.96 -2.22
N MET A 229 -6.57 -15.69 -2.31
CA MET A 229 -7.04 -16.56 -1.23
C MET A 229 -6.03 -17.68 -0.91
N LEU A 230 -5.42 -18.26 -1.93
CA LEU A 230 -4.38 -19.28 -1.72
C LEU A 230 -3.16 -18.68 -1.03
N SER A 231 -2.72 -17.51 -1.46
CA SER A 231 -1.62 -16.77 -0.83
C SER A 231 -1.94 -16.43 0.62
N PHE A 232 -3.14 -15.90 0.90
CA PHE A 232 -3.61 -15.59 2.24
C PHE A 232 -3.64 -16.83 3.14
N PHE A 233 -4.16 -17.95 2.64
CA PHE A 233 -4.19 -19.18 3.42
C PHE A 233 -2.79 -19.64 3.84
N PHE A 234 -1.83 -19.65 2.92
CA PHE A 234 -0.48 -20.09 3.24
C PHE A 234 0.31 -19.07 4.07
N HIS A 235 0.15 -17.81 3.81
CA HIS A 235 0.89 -16.76 4.51
C HIS A 235 0.27 -16.45 5.88
N ASP A 236 -1.00 -16.04 5.91
CA ASP A 236 -1.61 -15.52 7.14
C ASP A 236 -2.11 -16.63 8.05
N ILE A 237 -2.76 -17.66 7.50
CA ILE A 237 -3.35 -18.73 8.33
C ILE A 237 -2.31 -19.77 8.72
N LEU A 238 -1.63 -20.38 7.73
CA LEU A 238 -0.72 -21.50 8.02
C LEU A 238 0.50 -21.05 8.84
N CYS A 239 1.15 -19.95 8.44
CA CYS A 239 2.32 -19.44 9.17
C CYS A 239 1.94 -18.95 10.56
N TYR A 240 0.81 -18.26 10.71
CA TYR A 240 0.32 -17.85 12.02
C TYR A 240 0.01 -19.04 12.93
N VAL A 241 -0.66 -20.06 12.42
CA VAL A 241 -0.95 -21.29 13.18
C VAL A 241 0.34 -22.00 13.60
N LEU A 242 1.32 -22.15 12.69
CA LEU A 242 2.63 -22.72 13.02
C LEU A 242 3.34 -21.91 14.09
N PHE A 243 3.26 -20.59 14.00
CA PHE A 243 3.86 -19.67 14.95
C PHE A 243 3.25 -19.82 16.36
N VAL A 244 1.93 -19.83 16.44
CA VAL A 244 1.20 -20.04 17.71
C VAL A 244 1.46 -21.44 18.27
N LEU A 245 1.45 -22.47 17.44
CA LEU A 245 1.74 -23.83 17.89
C LEU A 245 3.16 -23.95 18.45
N LEU A 246 4.16 -23.36 17.80
CA LEU A 246 5.53 -23.34 18.32
C LEU A 246 5.57 -22.59 19.66
N ALA A 247 4.91 -21.42 19.76
CA ALA A 247 4.88 -20.64 20.98
C ALA A 247 4.23 -21.40 22.15
N VAL A 248 3.09 -22.06 21.91
CA VAL A 248 2.40 -22.89 22.92
C VAL A 248 3.27 -24.09 23.32
N PHE A 249 3.90 -24.75 22.35
CA PHE A 249 4.81 -25.89 22.61
C PHE A 249 5.97 -25.48 23.52
N LEU A 250 6.63 -24.36 23.20
CA LEU A 250 7.75 -23.83 24.00
C LEU A 250 7.31 -23.38 25.40
N LEU A 251 6.11 -22.79 25.51
CA LEU A 251 5.55 -22.41 26.80
C LEU A 251 5.24 -23.65 27.66
N TYR A 252 4.66 -24.70 27.07
CA TYR A 252 4.35 -25.93 27.76
C TYR A 252 5.63 -26.61 28.30
N HIS A 253 6.72 -26.58 27.54
CA HIS A 253 8.03 -27.09 27.96
C HIS A 253 8.80 -26.12 28.86
N GLN A 254 8.19 -25.01 29.31
CA GLN A 254 8.82 -23.98 30.16
C GLN A 254 10.12 -23.40 29.57
N SER A 255 10.27 -23.45 28.25
CA SER A 255 11.45 -22.94 27.54
C SER A 255 11.38 -21.43 27.31
N ILE A 256 10.19 -20.83 27.41
CA ILE A 256 9.96 -19.38 27.27
C ILE A 256 9.06 -18.87 28.39
N LEU A 257 9.21 -17.59 28.73
CA LEU A 257 8.34 -16.90 29.69
C LEU A 257 7.02 -16.49 29.03
N LEU A 258 5.97 -16.28 29.86
CA LEU A 258 4.66 -15.82 29.35
C LEU A 258 4.77 -14.49 28.59
N GLY A 259 5.63 -13.59 29.04
CA GLY A 259 5.91 -12.33 28.34
C GLY A 259 6.51 -12.54 26.96
N ASP A 260 7.40 -13.52 26.79
CA ASP A 260 8.00 -13.86 25.50
C ASP A 260 7.00 -14.54 24.56
N PHE A 261 6.10 -15.36 25.11
CA PHE A 261 4.97 -15.92 24.37
C PHE A 261 4.07 -14.84 23.78
N VAL A 262 3.68 -13.85 24.59
CA VAL A 262 2.83 -12.76 24.11
C VAL A 262 3.56 -11.91 23.07
N LEU A 263 4.83 -11.60 23.29
CA LEU A 263 5.63 -10.88 22.29
C LEU A 263 5.70 -11.66 20.98
N ALA A 264 5.92 -12.97 21.03
CA ALA A 264 5.95 -13.80 19.84
C ALA A 264 4.62 -13.77 19.06
N VAL A 265 3.48 -13.81 19.75
CA VAL A 265 2.15 -13.82 19.09
C VAL A 265 1.72 -12.45 18.57
N THR A 266 2.25 -11.34 19.14
CA THR A 266 1.87 -9.98 18.75
C THR A 266 2.82 -9.32 17.73
N SER A 267 3.97 -9.90 17.45
CA SER A 267 4.96 -9.40 16.49
C SER A 267 4.78 -9.99 15.12
#